data_2d37a277bba076a062aab0fe94fd9497
#
_entry.id   2d37a277bba076a062aab0fe94fd9497
#
_cell.length_a   1.000
_cell.length_b   1.000
_cell.length_c   1.000
_cell.angle_alpha   90.00
_cell.angle_beta   90.00
_cell.angle_gamma   90.00
#
_symmetry.space_group_name_H-M   'P 1'
#
loop_
_entity.id
_entity.type
_entity.pdbx_description
1 polymer ?
#
loop_
_entity_poly.entity_id
_entity_poly.type
_entity_poly.pdbx_seq_one_letter_code
_entity_poly.pdbx_strand_id
1 'polypeptide(L)'
;MNIRESMEQRERELLSPYASHSADTRGREHPEEECDVRTTYQRDRDRILHCKAFRRMKDKTQVFLAPQGDHYRTRLTHTLEVSQIARTIAKALRLNEDLVEAIALGHDLGHTPFGHAGERALDQVHPGGFAHYKQSVRVVEVLEKNGNGLNLTWEVRNGIMNHRTSGNPFTLEGQVVRFSDKIAYIHHDMDDAQRAGIITEDDIPVTMRTFLGYTTRERLNTFVHNIIENSMGKDSISMSPDVFEAMMELRALMFRNVYENPVARKEEDKVIQMLSELYGYYTDHPEAMSREYRELVDYRGVPKGQAVCDYISGMTDQYSMEKFREIYIPRAWEVY
;
A
#
# COMPACT_ATOMS: atom_id res chain seq x y z
N MET A 1 -21.15 28.86 12.17
CA MET A 1 -20.79 27.45 11.95
C MET A 1 -20.76 27.23 10.44
N ASN A 2 -19.59 26.94 9.90
CA ASN A 2 -19.42 26.60 8.48
C ASN A 2 -19.75 25.12 8.22
N ILE A 3 -19.64 24.65 6.96
CA ILE A 3 -19.98 23.26 6.58
C ILE A 3 -19.07 22.27 7.30
N ARG A 4 -17.76 22.52 7.35
CA ARG A 4 -16.78 21.69 8.07
C ARG A 4 -17.17 21.53 9.55
N GLU A 5 -17.41 22.62 10.24
CA GLU A 5 -17.78 22.60 11.67
C GLU A 5 -19.08 21.80 11.91
N SER A 6 -20.04 21.90 10.99
CA SER A 6 -21.27 21.09 11.06
C SER A 6 -20.99 19.60 10.87
N MET A 7 -20.01 19.22 10.01
CA MET A 7 -19.62 17.82 9.83
C MET A 7 -18.87 17.29 11.06
N GLU A 8 -17.96 18.07 11.63
CA GLU A 8 -17.24 17.74 12.86
C GLU A 8 -18.21 17.55 14.06
N GLN A 9 -19.26 18.37 14.14
CA GLN A 9 -20.29 18.18 15.14
C GLN A 9 -21.04 16.85 14.95
N ARG A 10 -21.38 16.47 13.69
CA ARG A 10 -21.99 15.18 13.38
C ARG A 10 -21.07 14.00 13.72
N GLU A 11 -19.75 14.12 13.49
CA GLU A 11 -18.79 13.11 13.92
C GLU A 11 -18.92 12.85 15.43
N ARG A 12 -18.99 13.90 16.27
CA ARG A 12 -19.15 13.79 17.73
C ARG A 12 -20.47 13.12 18.14
N GLU A 13 -21.53 13.30 17.38
CA GLU A 13 -22.86 12.75 17.68
C GLU A 13 -23.00 11.30 17.24
N LEU A 14 -22.35 10.90 16.12
CA LEU A 14 -22.63 9.63 15.45
C LEU A 14 -21.50 8.60 15.61
N LEU A 15 -20.25 9.03 15.73
CA LEU A 15 -19.14 8.10 15.83
C LEU A 15 -19.02 7.48 17.22
N SER A 16 -18.30 6.39 17.29
CA SER A 16 -17.92 5.72 18.53
C SER A 16 -17.07 6.68 19.40
N PRO A 17 -17.16 6.61 20.73
CA PRO A 17 -16.29 7.39 21.62
C PRO A 17 -14.79 7.01 21.46
N TYR A 18 -14.50 5.90 20.82
CA TYR A 18 -13.12 5.44 20.52
C TYR A 18 -12.65 5.83 19.12
N ALA A 19 -13.50 6.44 18.29
CA ALA A 19 -13.16 6.89 16.96
C ALA A 19 -12.28 8.15 17.00
N SER A 20 -11.44 8.30 15.98
CA SER A 20 -10.67 9.54 15.77
C SER A 20 -11.56 10.61 15.14
N HIS A 21 -11.84 11.69 15.88
CA HIS A 21 -12.60 12.82 15.36
C HIS A 21 -11.70 13.80 14.62
N SER A 22 -12.16 14.32 13.50
CA SER A 22 -11.40 15.26 12.66
C SER A 22 -10.99 16.53 13.42
N ALA A 23 -11.85 17.02 14.32
CA ALA A 23 -11.58 18.20 15.14
C ALA A 23 -10.52 17.98 16.24
N ASP A 24 -10.25 16.73 16.61
CA ASP A 24 -9.31 16.36 17.67
C ASP A 24 -7.97 15.81 17.12
N THR A 25 -7.70 16.03 15.82
CA THR A 25 -6.45 15.60 15.17
C THR A 25 -5.22 16.20 15.87
N ARG A 26 -4.13 15.43 15.92
CA ARG A 26 -2.81 15.94 16.35
C ARG A 26 -2.20 16.92 15.33
N GLY A 27 -2.87 17.13 14.21
CA GLY A 27 -2.55 18.12 13.22
C GLY A 27 -1.50 17.68 12.19
N ARG A 28 -1.02 18.68 11.49
CA ARG A 28 -0.07 18.61 10.38
C ARG A 28 1.30 19.10 10.84
N GLU A 29 2.34 18.68 10.14
CA GLU A 29 3.71 19.16 10.39
C GLU A 29 3.83 20.67 10.11
N HIS A 30 3.22 21.12 9.02
CA HIS A 30 3.17 22.52 8.65
C HIS A 30 1.74 23.05 8.83
N PRO A 31 1.54 24.04 9.75
CA PRO A 31 0.23 24.68 9.94
C PRO A 31 -0.29 25.30 8.63
N GLU A 32 -1.58 25.18 8.38
CA GLU A 32 -2.24 25.76 7.21
C GLU A 32 -3.69 26.14 7.55
N GLU A 33 -4.29 26.98 6.72
CA GLU A 33 -5.71 27.34 6.86
C GLU A 33 -6.61 26.12 6.71
N GLU A 34 -7.60 26.03 7.56
CA GLU A 34 -8.61 25.01 7.49
C GLU A 34 -9.59 25.27 6.33
N CYS A 35 -10.11 24.20 5.74
CA CYS A 35 -11.14 24.32 4.73
C CYS A 35 -12.50 24.61 5.40
N ASP A 36 -13.31 25.44 4.78
CA ASP A 36 -14.66 25.75 5.26
C ASP A 36 -15.71 24.69 4.94
N VAL A 37 -15.37 23.75 4.03
CA VAL A 37 -16.26 22.67 3.57
C VAL A 37 -15.82 21.30 4.06
N ARG A 38 -14.53 20.95 3.92
CA ARG A 38 -14.00 19.59 4.15
C ARG A 38 -13.34 19.46 5.51
N THR A 39 -13.60 18.34 6.18
CA THR A 39 -12.86 17.96 7.40
C THR A 39 -11.40 17.69 7.09
N THR A 40 -10.59 17.62 8.13
CA THR A 40 -9.14 17.43 7.99
C THR A 40 -8.79 16.11 7.29
N TYR A 41 -9.46 15.02 7.63
CA TYR A 41 -9.21 13.71 7.01
C TYR A 41 -9.72 13.63 5.56
N GLN A 42 -10.80 14.31 5.22
CA GLN A 42 -11.25 14.45 3.83
C GLN A 42 -10.20 15.16 2.97
N ARG A 43 -9.57 16.21 3.50
CA ARG A 43 -8.47 16.88 2.79
C ARG A 43 -7.28 15.96 2.57
N ASP A 44 -6.96 15.10 3.53
CA ASP A 44 -5.84 14.16 3.41
C ASP A 44 -6.13 13.11 2.34
N ARG A 45 -7.33 12.52 2.34
CA ARG A 45 -7.79 11.63 1.28
C ARG A 45 -7.65 12.27 -0.11
N ASP A 46 -8.16 13.49 -0.27
CA ASP A 46 -8.12 14.21 -1.53
C ASP A 46 -6.67 14.47 -1.99
N ARG A 47 -5.76 14.82 -1.08
CA ARG A 47 -4.33 15.01 -1.39
C ARG A 47 -3.68 13.73 -1.90
N ILE A 48 -4.00 12.59 -1.28
CA ILE A 48 -3.50 11.28 -1.70
C ILE A 48 -4.02 10.93 -3.09
N LEU A 49 -5.34 11.04 -3.33
CA LEU A 49 -5.97 10.75 -4.63
C LEU A 49 -5.36 11.56 -5.78
N HIS A 50 -4.99 12.82 -5.52
CA HIS A 50 -4.44 13.70 -6.55
C HIS A 50 -2.92 13.64 -6.67
N CYS A 51 -2.21 12.85 -5.88
CA CYS A 51 -0.75 12.76 -5.95
C CYS A 51 -0.27 11.90 -7.14
N LYS A 52 1.00 12.11 -7.54
CA LYS A 52 1.61 11.36 -8.65
C LYS A 52 1.80 9.88 -8.31
N ALA A 53 2.20 9.58 -7.07
CA ALA A 53 2.44 8.22 -6.62
C ALA A 53 1.16 7.37 -6.70
N PHE A 54 0.00 7.90 -6.30
CA PHE A 54 -1.29 7.22 -6.40
C PHE A 54 -1.63 6.84 -7.85
N ARG A 55 -1.47 7.78 -8.78
CA ARG A 55 -1.70 7.48 -10.21
C ARG A 55 -0.79 6.42 -10.79
N ARG A 56 0.48 6.35 -10.32
CA ARG A 56 1.44 5.34 -10.79
C ARG A 56 1.12 3.92 -10.32
N MET A 57 0.34 3.75 -9.24
CA MET A 57 -0.07 2.43 -8.75
C MET A 57 -0.89 1.62 -9.78
N LYS A 58 -1.53 2.26 -10.75
CA LYS A 58 -2.24 1.58 -11.86
C LYS A 58 -1.33 0.71 -12.72
N ASP A 59 -0.03 1.06 -12.79
CA ASP A 59 0.98 0.42 -13.64
C ASP A 59 2.08 -0.26 -12.80
N LYS A 60 1.75 -0.64 -11.55
CA LYS A 60 2.60 -1.45 -10.67
C LYS A 60 1.94 -2.79 -10.37
N THR A 61 2.71 -3.86 -10.53
CA THR A 61 2.29 -5.23 -10.21
C THR A 61 1.89 -5.36 -8.73
N GLN A 62 0.82 -6.14 -8.48
CA GLN A 62 0.47 -6.58 -7.13
C GLN A 62 1.23 -7.86 -6.76
N VAL A 63 1.01 -8.95 -7.49
CA VAL A 63 1.62 -10.28 -7.21
C VAL A 63 2.32 -10.87 -8.43
N PHE A 64 1.60 -11.01 -9.55
CA PHE A 64 2.12 -11.67 -10.74
C PHE A 64 2.83 -10.69 -11.66
N LEU A 65 4.10 -10.97 -11.96
CA LEU A 65 4.95 -10.12 -12.80
C LEU A 65 4.41 -10.04 -14.23
N ALA A 66 4.03 -8.82 -14.65
CA ALA A 66 3.60 -8.49 -16.00
C ALA A 66 2.70 -9.56 -16.64
N PRO A 67 1.59 -9.98 -16.01
CA PRO A 67 0.74 -11.00 -16.56
C PRO A 67 0.17 -10.54 -17.90
N GLN A 68 0.16 -11.44 -18.89
CA GLN A 68 -0.52 -11.18 -20.14
C GLN A 68 -2.04 -11.27 -19.89
N GLY A 69 -2.74 -10.13 -19.94
CA GLY A 69 -4.18 -10.04 -19.82
C GLY A 69 -4.67 -8.91 -18.90
N ASP A 70 -5.90 -8.46 -19.14
CA ASP A 70 -6.49 -7.29 -18.49
C ASP A 70 -7.17 -7.62 -17.15
N HIS A 71 -7.11 -8.87 -16.69
CA HIS A 71 -7.89 -9.36 -15.55
C HIS A 71 -7.10 -9.43 -14.23
N TYR A 72 -5.79 -9.23 -14.27
CA TYR A 72 -4.97 -9.28 -13.07
C TYR A 72 -4.97 -7.94 -12.33
N ARG A 73 -4.86 -8.03 -11.01
CA ARG A 73 -4.89 -6.85 -10.14
C ARG A 73 -3.60 -6.04 -10.21
N THR A 74 -3.77 -4.73 -10.26
CA THR A 74 -2.69 -3.76 -10.04
C THR A 74 -2.71 -3.30 -8.59
N ARG A 75 -1.66 -2.61 -8.13
CA ARG A 75 -1.64 -2.00 -6.79
C ARG A 75 -2.79 -1.03 -6.58
N LEU A 76 -3.21 -0.31 -7.62
CA LEU A 76 -4.33 0.60 -7.51
C LEU A 76 -5.63 -0.14 -7.18
N THR A 77 -5.92 -1.23 -7.89
CA THR A 77 -7.14 -2.02 -7.63
C THR A 77 -7.10 -2.66 -6.26
N HIS A 78 -5.96 -3.23 -5.84
CA HIS A 78 -5.78 -3.74 -4.47
C HIS A 78 -6.05 -2.64 -3.42
N THR A 79 -5.48 -1.46 -3.58
CA THR A 79 -5.67 -0.34 -2.65
C THR A 79 -7.14 0.08 -2.53
N LEU A 80 -7.89 0.07 -3.64
CA LEU A 80 -9.34 0.34 -3.62
C LEU A 80 -10.13 -0.76 -2.90
N GLU A 81 -9.75 -2.02 -3.07
CA GLU A 81 -10.35 -3.17 -2.40
C GLU A 81 -10.07 -3.14 -0.89
N VAL A 82 -8.84 -2.80 -0.47
CA VAL A 82 -8.51 -2.54 0.95
C VAL A 82 -9.39 -1.43 1.52
N SER A 83 -9.53 -0.33 0.82
CA SER A 83 -10.37 0.79 1.22
C SER A 83 -11.85 0.38 1.36
N GLN A 84 -12.37 -0.40 0.43
CA GLN A 84 -13.75 -0.89 0.47
C GLN A 84 -14.01 -1.78 1.69
N ILE A 85 -13.14 -2.76 1.96
CA ILE A 85 -13.24 -3.66 3.12
C ILE A 85 -13.14 -2.84 4.42
N ALA A 86 -12.12 -1.98 4.51
CA ALA A 86 -11.86 -1.19 5.70
C ALA A 86 -13.01 -0.25 6.04
N ARG A 87 -13.59 0.43 5.06
CA ARG A 87 -14.75 1.30 5.25
C ARG A 87 -16.01 0.54 5.65
N THR A 88 -16.20 -0.69 5.15
CA THR A 88 -17.32 -1.54 5.57
C THR A 88 -17.23 -1.85 7.08
N ILE A 89 -16.04 -2.23 7.55
CA ILE A 89 -15.79 -2.50 8.97
C ILE A 89 -15.92 -1.22 9.79
N ALA A 90 -15.29 -0.14 9.36
CA ALA A 90 -15.32 1.15 10.06
C ALA A 90 -16.75 1.67 10.24
N LYS A 91 -17.58 1.60 9.20
CA LYS A 91 -18.97 2.01 9.25
C LYS A 91 -19.78 1.20 10.26
N ALA A 92 -19.61 -0.12 10.29
CA ALA A 92 -20.27 -1.00 11.25
C ALA A 92 -19.87 -0.67 12.70
N LEU A 93 -18.59 -0.34 12.92
CA LEU A 93 -18.02 0.03 14.23
C LEU A 93 -18.23 1.51 14.60
N ARG A 94 -18.84 2.31 13.71
CA ARG A 94 -18.97 3.77 13.84
C ARG A 94 -17.65 4.49 14.04
N LEU A 95 -16.60 4.08 13.30
CA LEU A 95 -15.31 4.74 13.23
C LEU A 95 -15.31 5.78 12.11
N ASN A 96 -14.26 6.61 12.04
CA ASN A 96 -14.14 7.66 11.04
C ASN A 96 -13.77 7.07 9.66
N GLU A 97 -14.76 6.99 8.77
CA GLU A 97 -14.58 6.43 7.42
C GLU A 97 -13.60 7.26 6.57
N ASP A 98 -13.54 8.58 6.73
CA ASP A 98 -12.64 9.46 5.98
C ASP A 98 -11.17 9.20 6.37
N LEU A 99 -10.89 8.97 7.66
CA LEU A 99 -9.55 8.60 8.13
C LEU A 99 -9.15 7.21 7.62
N VAL A 100 -10.06 6.24 7.71
CA VAL A 100 -9.84 4.88 7.18
C VAL A 100 -9.50 4.93 5.69
N GLU A 101 -10.29 5.68 4.90
CA GLU A 101 -10.07 5.81 3.46
C GLU A 101 -8.72 6.47 3.16
N ALA A 102 -8.37 7.56 3.85
CA ALA A 102 -7.09 8.23 3.66
C ALA A 102 -5.90 7.30 3.95
N ILE A 103 -5.94 6.53 5.05
CA ILE A 103 -4.88 5.57 5.38
C ILE A 103 -4.82 4.46 4.33
N ALA A 104 -5.98 3.88 3.95
CA ALA A 104 -6.05 2.80 2.98
C ALA A 104 -5.52 3.22 1.60
N LEU A 105 -5.87 4.42 1.12
CA LEU A 105 -5.37 4.93 -0.16
C LEU A 105 -3.87 5.27 -0.12
N GLY A 106 -3.34 5.56 1.06
CA GLY A 106 -1.93 5.97 1.25
C GLY A 106 -0.96 4.85 1.57
N HIS A 107 -1.44 3.67 2.01
CA HIS A 107 -0.57 2.66 2.64
C HIS A 107 0.52 2.12 1.70
N ASP A 108 0.22 1.95 0.42
CA ASP A 108 1.08 1.32 -0.59
C ASP A 108 1.76 2.28 -1.59
N LEU A 109 1.69 3.60 -1.36
CA LEU A 109 2.27 4.62 -2.26
C LEU A 109 3.77 4.45 -2.52
N GLY A 110 4.49 3.90 -1.56
CA GLY A 110 5.94 3.69 -1.59
C GLY A 110 6.38 2.35 -2.15
N HIS A 111 5.48 1.52 -2.64
CA HIS A 111 5.88 0.24 -3.24
C HIS A 111 6.72 0.43 -4.49
N THR A 112 7.71 -0.45 -4.66
CA THR A 112 8.59 -0.51 -5.82
C THR A 112 7.87 -1.03 -7.07
N PRO A 113 8.41 -0.83 -8.28
CA PRO A 113 8.03 -1.66 -9.41
C PRO A 113 8.24 -3.15 -9.07
N PHE A 114 7.39 -4.01 -9.62
CA PHE A 114 7.39 -5.47 -9.42
C PHE A 114 7.18 -5.91 -7.96
N GLY A 115 6.51 -5.12 -7.15
CA GLY A 115 6.09 -5.47 -5.80
C GLY A 115 7.24 -5.92 -4.89
N HIS A 116 7.09 -7.08 -4.27
CA HIS A 116 8.08 -7.59 -3.32
C HIS A 116 9.44 -7.97 -3.95
N ALA A 117 9.48 -8.34 -5.22
CA ALA A 117 10.75 -8.59 -5.90
C ALA A 117 11.59 -7.31 -5.99
N GLY A 118 10.96 -6.19 -6.35
CA GLY A 118 11.62 -4.89 -6.37
C GLY A 118 11.99 -4.39 -4.98
N GLU A 119 11.16 -4.65 -3.96
CA GLU A 119 11.47 -4.34 -2.57
C GLU A 119 12.74 -5.06 -2.10
N ARG A 120 12.84 -6.38 -2.37
CA ARG A 120 14.06 -7.15 -2.08
C ARG A 120 15.28 -6.63 -2.82
N ALA A 121 15.12 -6.25 -4.09
CA ALA A 121 16.22 -5.69 -4.87
C ALA A 121 16.79 -4.43 -4.22
N LEU A 122 15.94 -3.46 -3.89
CA LEU A 122 16.37 -2.20 -3.27
C LEU A 122 16.90 -2.41 -1.85
N ASP A 123 16.31 -3.33 -1.06
CA ASP A 123 16.79 -3.66 0.28
C ASP A 123 18.20 -4.24 0.27
N GLN A 124 18.55 -5.04 -0.74
CA GLN A 124 19.90 -5.62 -0.90
C GLN A 124 20.97 -4.60 -1.31
N VAL A 125 20.61 -3.65 -2.19
CA VAL A 125 21.61 -2.75 -2.78
C VAL A 125 21.69 -1.39 -2.09
N HIS A 126 20.64 -0.95 -1.42
CA HIS A 126 20.63 0.33 -0.71
C HIS A 126 21.21 0.17 0.70
N PRO A 127 22.28 0.91 1.06
CA PRO A 127 22.94 0.76 2.38
C PRO A 127 22.00 1.01 3.58
N GLY A 128 20.96 1.82 3.39
CA GLY A 128 19.97 2.10 4.42
C GLY A 128 18.88 1.03 4.54
N GLY A 129 18.91 0.00 3.68
CA GLY A 129 17.81 -0.95 3.50
C GLY A 129 16.58 -0.30 2.88
N PHE A 130 15.57 -1.10 2.52
CA PHE A 130 14.33 -0.62 1.94
C PHE A 130 13.12 -1.31 2.56
N ALA A 131 12.06 -0.53 2.81
CA ALA A 131 10.76 -1.07 3.19
C ALA A 131 9.65 -0.16 2.67
N HIS A 132 8.69 -0.74 1.92
CA HIS A 132 7.62 0.02 1.27
C HIS A 132 6.82 0.91 2.22
N TYR A 133 6.52 0.47 3.44
CA TYR A 133 5.78 1.27 4.42
C TYR A 133 6.53 2.53 4.87
N LYS A 134 7.88 2.46 5.01
CA LYS A 134 8.72 3.62 5.28
C LYS A 134 8.77 4.54 4.06
N GLN A 135 8.88 3.94 2.88
CA GLN A 135 8.88 4.68 1.62
C GLN A 135 7.51 5.34 1.36
N SER A 136 6.38 4.71 1.75
CA SER A 136 5.06 5.34 1.64
C SER A 136 4.96 6.63 2.47
N VAL A 137 5.49 6.60 3.71
CA VAL A 137 5.58 7.82 4.52
C VAL A 137 6.51 8.85 3.89
N ARG A 138 7.68 8.43 3.38
CA ARG A 138 8.62 9.32 2.69
C ARG A 138 8.01 9.96 1.44
N VAL A 139 7.19 9.22 0.68
CA VAL A 139 6.45 9.76 -0.46
C VAL A 139 5.55 10.92 -0.03
N VAL A 140 4.76 10.74 1.03
CA VAL A 140 3.80 11.74 1.48
C VAL A 140 4.41 12.89 2.27
N GLU A 141 5.56 12.69 2.91
CA GLU A 141 6.24 13.72 3.69
C GLU A 141 7.25 14.53 2.85
N VAL A 142 7.89 13.90 1.86
CA VAL A 142 9.03 14.49 1.16
C VAL A 142 8.85 14.55 -0.35
N LEU A 143 8.51 13.42 -1.01
CA LEU A 143 8.71 13.31 -2.46
C LEU A 143 7.62 14.00 -3.30
N GLU A 144 6.38 13.98 -2.84
CA GLU A 144 5.28 14.61 -3.58
C GLU A 144 5.41 16.14 -3.60
N LYS A 145 4.68 16.79 -4.51
CA LYS A 145 4.69 18.25 -4.70
C LYS A 145 6.10 18.84 -4.86
N ASN A 146 6.93 18.18 -5.67
CA ASN A 146 8.30 18.62 -5.96
C ASN A 146 9.16 18.77 -4.69
N GLY A 147 9.07 17.79 -3.81
CA GLY A 147 9.88 17.72 -2.60
C GLY A 147 9.26 18.43 -1.37
N ASN A 148 8.02 18.89 -1.42
CA ASN A 148 7.34 19.55 -0.28
C ASN A 148 6.41 18.64 0.49
N GLY A 149 6.17 17.43 0.00
CA GLY A 149 5.25 16.48 0.60
C GLY A 149 3.77 16.88 0.50
N LEU A 150 2.90 16.05 1.01
CA LEU A 150 1.45 16.28 1.02
C LEU A 150 0.96 17.01 2.28
N ASN A 151 1.79 17.14 3.31
CA ASN A 151 1.44 17.71 4.60
C ASN A 151 0.19 17.05 5.19
N LEU A 152 0.20 15.73 5.32
CA LEU A 152 -0.90 14.95 5.89
C LEU A 152 -0.91 15.04 7.42
N THR A 153 -2.06 14.75 8.03
CA THR A 153 -2.19 14.66 9.48
C THR A 153 -1.34 13.54 10.07
N TRP A 154 -1.04 13.67 11.34
CA TRP A 154 -0.27 12.66 12.08
C TRP A 154 -0.94 11.28 12.04
N GLU A 155 -2.27 11.22 12.19
CA GLU A 155 -3.05 9.99 12.22
C GLU A 155 -2.93 9.21 10.91
N VAL A 156 -3.03 9.90 9.76
CA VAL A 156 -2.86 9.27 8.44
C VAL A 156 -1.44 8.76 8.27
N ARG A 157 -0.42 9.55 8.60
CA ARG A 157 0.99 9.12 8.51
C ARG A 157 1.29 7.95 9.44
N ASN A 158 0.76 7.96 10.67
CA ASN A 158 0.89 6.85 11.61
C ASN A 158 0.24 5.57 11.09
N GLY A 159 -0.97 5.67 10.51
CA GLY A 159 -1.67 4.54 9.90
C GLY A 159 -0.87 3.96 8.73
N ILE A 160 -0.36 4.80 7.82
CA ILE A 160 0.49 4.39 6.69
C ILE A 160 1.77 3.68 7.20
N MET A 161 2.47 4.23 8.17
CA MET A 161 3.70 3.64 8.72
C MET A 161 3.47 2.26 9.35
N ASN A 162 2.32 2.04 9.96
CA ASN A 162 2.04 0.90 10.81
C ASN A 162 1.05 -0.11 10.21
N HIS A 163 0.69 -0.03 8.91
CA HIS A 163 -0.27 -0.94 8.29
C HIS A 163 0.23 -2.40 8.21
N ARG A 164 1.54 -2.62 8.20
CA ARG A 164 2.14 -3.96 8.13
C ARG A 164 1.72 -4.87 9.29
N THR A 165 1.87 -6.19 9.11
CA THR A 165 1.48 -7.22 10.10
C THR A 165 2.07 -6.99 11.50
N SER A 166 3.34 -6.60 11.60
CA SER A 166 4.04 -6.31 12.86
C SER A 166 3.87 -4.86 13.33
N GLY A 167 3.14 -4.03 12.60
CA GLY A 167 2.88 -2.65 12.98
C GLY A 167 1.79 -2.55 14.05
N ASN A 168 1.78 -1.43 14.77
CA ASN A 168 0.78 -1.12 15.76
C ASN A 168 0.22 0.29 15.52
N PRO A 169 -0.78 0.46 14.64
CA PRO A 169 -1.41 1.73 14.41
C PRO A 169 -2.03 2.28 15.70
N PHE A 170 -1.85 3.57 15.93
CA PHE A 170 -2.35 4.22 17.14
C PHE A 170 -3.89 4.32 17.16
N THR A 171 -4.49 4.62 16.01
CA THR A 171 -5.94 4.79 15.89
C THR A 171 -6.63 3.46 15.56
N LEU A 172 -7.90 3.31 15.96
CA LEU A 172 -8.69 2.14 15.59
C LEU A 172 -8.88 2.06 14.08
N GLU A 173 -9.01 3.20 13.42
CA GLU A 173 -9.08 3.31 11.96
C GLU A 173 -7.84 2.70 11.28
N GLY A 174 -6.66 3.01 11.78
CA GLY A 174 -5.41 2.41 11.30
C GLY A 174 -5.35 0.90 11.56
N GLN A 175 -5.85 0.44 12.72
CA GLN A 175 -5.94 -0.99 13.03
C GLN A 175 -6.91 -1.72 12.09
N VAL A 176 -8.04 -1.10 11.73
CA VAL A 176 -8.98 -1.63 10.72
C VAL A 176 -8.28 -1.77 9.37
N VAL A 177 -7.56 -0.75 8.91
CA VAL A 177 -6.81 -0.82 7.64
C VAL A 177 -5.79 -1.95 7.67
N ARG A 178 -5.04 -2.13 8.76
CA ARG A 178 -4.07 -3.22 8.92
C ARG A 178 -4.68 -4.63 8.78
N PHE A 179 -5.91 -4.84 9.30
CA PHE A 179 -6.62 -6.10 9.09
C PHE A 179 -7.16 -6.21 7.67
N SER A 180 -7.71 -5.14 7.14
CA SER A 180 -8.32 -5.10 5.81
C SER A 180 -7.31 -5.37 4.70
N ASP A 181 -6.10 -4.85 4.80
CA ASP A 181 -5.00 -5.14 3.90
C ASP A 181 -4.68 -6.65 3.86
N LYS A 182 -4.59 -7.30 5.03
CA LYS A 182 -4.38 -8.76 5.10
C LYS A 182 -5.52 -9.55 4.47
N ILE A 183 -6.76 -9.18 4.76
CA ILE A 183 -7.93 -9.84 4.19
C ILE A 183 -7.95 -9.66 2.68
N ALA A 184 -7.68 -8.43 2.21
CA ALA A 184 -7.67 -8.11 0.80
C ALA A 184 -6.64 -8.95 0.05
N TYR A 185 -5.37 -8.95 0.47
CA TYR A 185 -4.37 -9.71 -0.28
C TYR A 185 -4.61 -11.22 -0.24
N ILE A 186 -5.01 -11.81 0.89
CA ILE A 186 -5.35 -13.24 0.94
C ILE A 186 -6.50 -13.57 -0.02
N HIS A 187 -7.54 -12.74 -0.05
CA HIS A 187 -8.70 -12.92 -0.90
C HIS A 187 -8.37 -12.78 -2.38
N HIS A 188 -7.66 -11.72 -2.75
CA HIS A 188 -7.44 -11.34 -4.13
C HIS A 188 -6.30 -12.12 -4.78
N ASP A 189 -5.22 -12.35 -4.05
CA ASP A 189 -4.11 -13.13 -4.53
C ASP A 189 -4.51 -14.60 -4.74
N MET A 190 -5.45 -15.11 -3.91
CA MET A 190 -6.04 -16.43 -4.11
C MET A 190 -6.89 -16.48 -5.37
N ASP A 191 -7.74 -15.49 -5.62
CA ASP A 191 -8.55 -15.42 -6.85
C ASP A 191 -7.66 -15.34 -8.11
N ASP A 192 -6.62 -14.52 -8.07
CA ASP A 192 -5.64 -14.43 -9.17
C ASP A 192 -4.82 -15.71 -9.35
N ALA A 193 -4.44 -16.38 -8.26
CA ALA A 193 -3.73 -17.66 -8.32
C ALA A 193 -4.60 -18.81 -8.86
N GLN A 194 -5.89 -18.81 -8.53
CA GLN A 194 -6.86 -19.74 -9.09
C GLN A 194 -7.05 -19.51 -10.60
N ARG A 195 -7.17 -18.27 -11.05
CA ARG A 195 -7.24 -17.91 -12.48
C ARG A 195 -5.99 -18.33 -13.24
N ALA A 196 -4.82 -18.21 -12.61
CA ALA A 196 -3.56 -18.64 -13.17
C ALA A 196 -3.39 -20.18 -13.16
N GLY A 197 -4.32 -20.94 -12.56
CA GLY A 197 -4.22 -22.39 -12.42
C GLY A 197 -3.10 -22.88 -11.48
N ILE A 198 -2.63 -21.99 -10.60
CA ILE A 198 -1.55 -22.31 -9.64
C ILE A 198 -2.11 -23.04 -8.42
N ILE A 199 -3.31 -22.67 -7.97
CA ILE A 199 -4.04 -23.32 -6.88
C ILE A 199 -5.50 -23.53 -7.26
N THR A 200 -6.16 -24.44 -6.57
CA THR A 200 -7.59 -24.71 -6.66
C THR A 200 -8.23 -24.66 -5.28
N GLU A 201 -9.55 -24.65 -5.20
CA GLU A 201 -10.24 -24.74 -3.89
C GLU A 201 -9.91 -26.04 -3.15
N ASP A 202 -9.56 -27.12 -3.86
CA ASP A 202 -9.22 -28.39 -3.24
C ASP A 202 -7.85 -28.42 -2.58
N ASP A 203 -6.98 -27.47 -2.90
CA ASP A 203 -5.70 -27.27 -2.21
C ASP A 203 -5.87 -26.65 -0.81
N ILE A 204 -7.05 -26.08 -0.51
CA ILE A 204 -7.38 -25.57 0.81
C ILE A 204 -7.90 -26.71 1.68
N PRO A 205 -7.31 -27.01 2.85
CA PRO A 205 -7.75 -28.07 3.74
C PRO A 205 -9.25 -28.00 4.04
N VAL A 206 -9.94 -29.15 4.02
CA VAL A 206 -11.41 -29.23 4.26
C VAL A 206 -11.78 -28.64 5.61
N THR A 207 -10.98 -28.84 6.64
CA THR A 207 -11.20 -28.25 7.98
C THR A 207 -11.25 -26.73 7.90
N MET A 208 -10.37 -26.12 7.12
CA MET A 208 -10.30 -24.69 6.92
C MET A 208 -11.50 -24.18 6.09
N ARG A 209 -11.87 -24.90 5.03
CA ARG A 209 -13.06 -24.57 4.22
C ARG A 209 -14.36 -24.66 5.05
N THR A 210 -14.49 -25.68 5.88
CA THR A 210 -15.67 -25.84 6.76
C THR A 210 -15.76 -24.69 7.78
N PHE A 211 -14.64 -24.19 8.25
CA PHE A 211 -14.58 -23.14 9.27
C PHE A 211 -14.70 -21.73 8.69
N LEU A 212 -13.96 -21.43 7.61
CA LEU A 212 -13.92 -20.09 7.03
C LEU A 212 -14.94 -19.87 5.90
N GLY A 213 -15.36 -20.93 5.21
CA GLY A 213 -16.23 -20.89 4.03
C GLY A 213 -15.62 -21.61 2.83
N TYR A 214 -16.49 -22.10 1.95
CA TYR A 214 -16.14 -22.89 0.75
C TYR A 214 -15.84 -22.03 -0.48
N THR A 215 -16.16 -20.74 -0.42
CA THR A 215 -15.92 -19.78 -1.49
C THR A 215 -15.14 -18.60 -0.98
N THR A 216 -14.44 -17.93 -1.88
CA THR A 216 -13.72 -16.69 -1.58
C THR A 216 -14.64 -15.63 -0.95
N ARG A 217 -15.89 -15.53 -1.42
CA ARG A 217 -16.92 -14.64 -0.86
C ARG A 217 -17.29 -14.99 0.58
N GLU A 218 -17.48 -16.28 0.89
CA GLU A 218 -17.81 -16.73 2.24
C GLU A 218 -16.69 -16.45 3.21
N ARG A 219 -15.45 -16.73 2.81
CA ARG A 219 -14.27 -16.43 3.62
C ARG A 219 -14.13 -14.94 3.94
N LEU A 220 -14.34 -14.09 2.93
CA LEU A 220 -14.34 -12.63 3.13
C LEU A 220 -15.39 -12.21 4.16
N ASN A 221 -16.63 -12.72 4.02
CA ASN A 221 -17.69 -12.44 4.97
C ASN A 221 -17.33 -12.90 6.39
N THR A 222 -16.79 -14.11 6.54
CA THR A 222 -16.34 -14.64 7.85
C THR A 222 -15.34 -13.71 8.52
N PHE A 223 -14.33 -13.26 7.80
CA PHE A 223 -13.32 -12.34 8.35
C PHE A 223 -13.91 -10.99 8.76
N VAL A 224 -14.72 -10.39 7.88
CA VAL A 224 -15.34 -9.07 8.13
C VAL A 224 -16.29 -9.13 9.32
N HIS A 225 -17.19 -10.12 9.37
CA HIS A 225 -18.13 -10.31 10.49
C HIS A 225 -17.38 -10.55 11.80
N ASN A 226 -16.36 -11.41 11.79
CA ASN A 226 -15.60 -11.75 12.99
C ASN A 226 -14.87 -10.53 13.57
N ILE A 227 -14.27 -9.66 12.72
CA ILE A 227 -13.68 -8.40 13.20
C ILE A 227 -14.75 -7.50 13.83
N ILE A 228 -15.87 -7.30 13.16
CA ILE A 228 -16.94 -6.42 13.65
C ILE A 228 -17.45 -6.92 15.02
N GLU A 229 -17.80 -8.20 15.13
CA GLU A 229 -18.34 -8.79 16.36
C GLU A 229 -17.36 -8.73 17.53
N ASN A 230 -16.06 -8.99 17.26
CA ASN A 230 -15.05 -8.97 18.31
C ASN A 230 -14.58 -7.57 18.71
N SER A 231 -14.86 -6.54 17.90
CA SER A 231 -14.39 -5.17 18.11
C SER A 231 -15.51 -4.20 18.52
N MET A 232 -16.77 -4.57 18.37
CA MET A 232 -17.91 -3.67 18.62
C MET A 232 -17.93 -3.18 20.09
N GLY A 233 -17.92 -1.85 20.27
CA GLY A 233 -17.95 -1.22 21.58
C GLY A 233 -16.65 -1.33 22.39
N LYS A 234 -15.53 -1.74 21.76
CA LYS A 234 -14.22 -1.85 22.38
C LYS A 234 -13.25 -0.78 21.87
N ASP A 235 -12.20 -0.56 22.62
CA ASP A 235 -11.07 0.34 22.31
C ASP A 235 -9.92 -0.36 21.55
N SER A 236 -10.23 -1.48 20.89
CA SER A 236 -9.28 -2.28 20.11
C SER A 236 -9.96 -3.03 18.98
N ILE A 237 -9.25 -3.24 17.89
CA ILE A 237 -9.70 -4.05 16.76
C ILE A 237 -9.07 -5.43 16.84
N SER A 238 -9.90 -6.47 16.84
CA SER A 238 -9.44 -7.85 16.99
C SER A 238 -10.29 -8.84 16.19
N MET A 239 -9.71 -10.00 15.93
CA MET A 239 -10.40 -11.24 15.55
C MET A 239 -10.42 -12.22 16.72
N SER A 240 -11.33 -13.18 16.70
CA SER A 240 -11.23 -14.33 17.60
C SER A 240 -9.95 -15.11 17.29
N PRO A 241 -9.31 -15.73 18.31
CA PRO A 241 -8.03 -16.43 18.12
C PRO A 241 -8.08 -17.50 17.04
N ASP A 242 -9.16 -18.27 16.98
CA ASP A 242 -9.39 -19.36 16.04
C ASP A 242 -9.51 -18.85 14.57
N VAL A 243 -10.24 -17.77 14.33
CA VAL A 243 -10.34 -17.15 13.00
C VAL A 243 -9.02 -16.51 12.59
N PHE A 244 -8.32 -15.89 13.54
CA PHE A 244 -7.01 -15.30 13.25
C PHE A 244 -5.98 -16.39 12.91
N GLU A 245 -5.95 -17.51 13.64
CA GLU A 245 -5.07 -18.65 13.35
C GLU A 245 -5.37 -19.23 11.96
N ALA A 246 -6.64 -19.48 11.65
CA ALA A 246 -7.05 -19.98 10.32
C ALA A 246 -6.67 -19.00 9.19
N MET A 247 -6.80 -17.69 9.41
CA MET A 247 -6.32 -16.68 8.46
C MET A 247 -4.81 -16.76 8.24
N MET A 248 -4.04 -16.96 9.31
CA MET A 248 -2.58 -17.08 9.21
C MET A 248 -2.13 -18.39 8.55
N GLU A 249 -2.86 -19.49 8.76
CA GLU A 249 -2.63 -20.75 8.04
C GLU A 249 -2.94 -20.61 6.55
N LEU A 250 -4.04 -19.95 6.19
CA LEU A 250 -4.39 -19.66 4.79
C LEU A 250 -3.31 -18.80 4.12
N ARG A 251 -2.81 -17.79 4.84
CA ARG A 251 -1.67 -16.98 4.40
C ARG A 251 -0.41 -17.85 4.16
N ALA A 252 -0.10 -18.76 5.07
CA ALA A 252 1.05 -19.65 4.94
C ALA A 252 0.91 -20.59 3.74
N LEU A 253 -0.31 -21.05 3.44
CA LEU A 253 -0.59 -21.84 2.24
C LEU A 253 -0.32 -21.04 0.97
N MET A 254 -0.79 -19.77 0.92
CA MET A 254 -0.51 -18.88 -0.20
C MET A 254 0.99 -18.64 -0.39
N PHE A 255 1.74 -18.46 0.71
CA PHE A 255 3.19 -18.30 0.63
C PHE A 255 3.86 -19.49 -0.03
N ARG A 256 3.56 -20.71 0.40
CA ARG A 256 4.18 -21.93 -0.15
C ARG A 256 3.80 -22.19 -1.61
N ASN A 257 2.53 -22.03 -1.95
CA ASN A 257 2.03 -22.47 -3.25
C ASN A 257 2.12 -21.41 -4.34
N VAL A 258 2.04 -20.13 -3.97
CA VAL A 258 1.99 -19.01 -4.92
C VAL A 258 3.30 -18.24 -4.95
N TYR A 259 3.72 -17.66 -3.81
CA TYR A 259 4.89 -16.79 -3.78
C TYR A 259 6.23 -17.52 -3.82
N GLU A 260 6.28 -18.80 -3.39
CA GLU A 260 7.47 -19.62 -3.48
C GLU A 260 7.50 -20.54 -4.73
N ASN A 261 6.56 -20.33 -5.65
CA ASN A 261 6.52 -21.10 -6.90
C ASN A 261 7.82 -20.89 -7.71
N PRO A 262 8.51 -21.97 -8.15
CA PRO A 262 9.78 -21.86 -8.89
C PRO A 262 9.69 -21.06 -10.18
N VAL A 263 8.52 -21.05 -10.86
CA VAL A 263 8.31 -20.27 -12.09
C VAL A 263 8.27 -18.78 -11.78
N ALA A 264 7.57 -18.40 -10.71
CA ALA A 264 7.53 -17.01 -10.25
C ALA A 264 8.92 -16.53 -9.81
N ARG A 265 9.64 -17.33 -9.02
CA ARG A 265 10.99 -16.99 -8.55
C ARG A 265 11.99 -16.72 -9.67
N LYS A 266 11.95 -17.49 -10.76
CA LYS A 266 12.86 -17.27 -11.89
C LYS A 266 12.70 -15.89 -12.53
N GLU A 267 11.47 -15.39 -12.62
CA GLU A 267 11.24 -14.05 -13.15
C GLU A 267 11.57 -12.97 -12.10
N GLU A 268 11.37 -13.25 -10.81
CA GLU A 268 11.78 -12.35 -9.72
C GLU A 268 13.30 -12.14 -9.67
N ASP A 269 14.10 -13.19 -9.89
CA ASP A 269 15.57 -13.07 -9.94
C ASP A 269 16.03 -12.11 -11.05
N LYS A 270 15.35 -12.11 -12.19
CA LYS A 270 15.62 -11.16 -13.28
C LYS A 270 15.29 -9.71 -12.88
N VAL A 271 14.18 -9.52 -12.16
CA VAL A 271 13.80 -8.21 -11.63
C VAL A 271 14.82 -7.72 -10.63
N ILE A 272 15.26 -8.58 -9.71
CA ILE A 272 16.27 -8.23 -8.70
C ILE A 272 17.56 -7.78 -9.39
N GLN A 273 18.03 -8.55 -10.37
CA GLN A 273 19.21 -8.18 -11.14
C GLN A 273 19.01 -6.83 -11.85
N MET A 274 17.90 -6.68 -12.59
CA MET A 274 17.60 -5.47 -13.37
C MET A 274 17.57 -4.21 -12.50
N LEU A 275 16.87 -4.24 -11.39
CA LEU A 275 16.77 -3.08 -10.50
C LEU A 275 18.08 -2.80 -9.76
N SER A 276 18.87 -3.84 -9.44
CA SER A 276 20.20 -3.67 -8.85
C SER A 276 21.15 -2.98 -9.82
N GLU A 277 21.14 -3.36 -11.10
CA GLU A 277 21.94 -2.69 -12.14
C GLU A 277 21.49 -1.25 -12.36
N LEU A 278 20.17 -0.97 -12.38
CA LEU A 278 19.66 0.40 -12.44
C LEU A 278 20.12 1.23 -11.24
N TYR A 279 20.11 0.65 -10.05
CA TYR A 279 20.58 1.33 -8.84
C TYR A 279 22.07 1.68 -8.94
N GLY A 280 22.91 0.75 -9.39
CA GLY A 280 24.32 1.00 -9.66
C GLY A 280 24.52 2.12 -10.66
N TYR A 281 23.84 2.03 -11.82
CA TYR A 281 23.94 3.04 -12.88
C TYR A 281 23.59 4.45 -12.39
N TYR A 282 22.43 4.64 -11.73
CA TYR A 282 22.03 5.96 -11.24
C TYR A 282 22.86 6.45 -10.06
N THR A 283 23.54 5.55 -9.34
CA THR A 283 24.51 5.91 -8.31
C THR A 283 25.77 6.51 -8.95
N ASP A 284 26.22 5.95 -10.07
CA ASP A 284 27.38 6.44 -10.80
C ASP A 284 27.05 7.65 -11.71
N HIS A 285 25.81 7.72 -12.19
CA HIS A 285 25.30 8.74 -13.11
C HIS A 285 24.06 9.47 -12.56
N PRO A 286 24.17 10.21 -11.44
CA PRO A 286 23.03 10.90 -10.83
C PRO A 286 22.38 11.95 -11.75
N GLU A 287 23.14 12.51 -12.70
CA GLU A 287 22.67 13.44 -13.73
C GLU A 287 21.62 12.80 -14.68
N ALA A 288 21.60 11.47 -14.79
CA ALA A 288 20.62 10.74 -15.60
C ALA A 288 19.26 10.59 -14.93
N MET A 289 19.15 10.86 -13.63
CA MET A 289 17.84 10.89 -12.95
C MET A 289 17.00 12.07 -13.45
N SER A 290 15.67 12.00 -13.27
CA SER A 290 14.81 13.13 -13.55
C SER A 290 15.14 14.32 -12.65
N ARG A 291 14.88 15.54 -13.14
CA ARG A 291 15.18 16.80 -12.47
C ARG A 291 14.68 16.84 -11.02
N GLU A 292 13.48 16.35 -10.77
CA GLU A 292 12.83 16.32 -9.47
C GLU A 292 13.71 15.62 -8.39
N TYR A 293 14.34 14.48 -8.74
CA TYR A 293 15.19 13.72 -7.81
C TYR A 293 16.61 14.27 -7.71
N ARG A 294 17.13 14.88 -8.78
CA ARG A 294 18.41 15.60 -8.71
C ARG A 294 18.33 16.78 -7.75
N GLU A 295 17.24 17.55 -7.80
CA GLU A 295 16.99 18.69 -6.92
C GLU A 295 16.94 18.29 -5.43
N LEU A 296 16.52 17.05 -5.09
CA LEU A 296 16.62 16.53 -3.73
C LEU A 296 18.06 16.45 -3.23
N VAL A 297 18.99 16.04 -4.10
CA VAL A 297 20.43 15.97 -3.78
C VAL A 297 21.03 17.37 -3.74
N ASP A 298 20.83 18.15 -4.81
CA ASP A 298 21.53 19.42 -5.05
C ASP A 298 21.10 20.52 -4.07
N TYR A 299 19.80 20.58 -3.72
CA TYR A 299 19.23 21.70 -2.95
C TYR A 299 18.68 21.32 -1.58
N ARG A 300 18.41 20.02 -1.32
CA ARG A 300 17.81 19.57 -0.07
C ARG A 300 18.71 18.69 0.77
N GLY A 301 19.95 18.41 0.29
CA GLY A 301 20.93 17.64 1.02
C GLY A 301 20.57 16.16 1.22
N VAL A 302 19.65 15.62 0.42
CA VAL A 302 19.31 14.20 0.48
C VAL A 302 20.53 13.39 0.00
N PRO A 303 20.98 12.36 0.73
CA PRO A 303 22.07 11.51 0.28
C PRO A 303 21.79 10.92 -1.10
N LYS A 304 22.80 10.90 -1.97
CA LYS A 304 22.68 10.42 -3.36
C LYS A 304 22.03 9.04 -3.45
N GLY A 305 22.50 8.07 -2.66
CA GLY A 305 21.91 6.71 -2.66
C GLY A 305 20.44 6.69 -2.27
N GLN A 306 20.01 7.58 -1.35
CA GLN A 306 18.60 7.71 -1.00
C GLN A 306 17.79 8.29 -2.16
N ALA A 307 18.28 9.31 -2.86
CA ALA A 307 17.61 9.89 -4.02
C ALA A 307 17.49 8.89 -5.18
N VAL A 308 18.50 8.04 -5.39
CA VAL A 308 18.46 6.93 -6.36
C VAL A 308 17.39 5.90 -5.95
N CYS A 309 17.37 5.52 -4.69
CA CYS A 309 16.36 4.62 -4.14
C CYS A 309 14.95 5.18 -4.31
N ASP A 310 14.74 6.47 -4.00
CA ASP A 310 13.47 7.18 -4.19
C ASP A 310 13.05 7.21 -5.67
N TYR A 311 13.99 7.44 -6.57
CA TYR A 311 13.74 7.49 -8.01
C TYR A 311 13.29 6.12 -8.54
N ILE A 312 14.02 5.05 -8.23
CA ILE A 312 13.69 3.70 -8.68
C ILE A 312 12.38 3.21 -8.06
N SER A 313 12.19 3.39 -6.75
CA SER A 313 10.93 3.00 -6.10
C SER A 313 9.71 3.74 -6.66
N GLY A 314 9.90 4.96 -7.16
CA GLY A 314 8.88 5.75 -7.83
C GLY A 314 8.53 5.33 -9.26
N MET A 315 9.30 4.44 -9.89
CA MET A 315 9.03 3.96 -11.26
C MET A 315 7.80 3.04 -11.30
N THR A 316 7.19 2.92 -12.48
CA THR A 316 6.28 1.82 -12.81
C THR A 316 7.07 0.65 -13.35
N ASP A 317 6.46 -0.53 -13.43
CA ASP A 317 7.10 -1.74 -13.96
C ASP A 317 7.60 -1.49 -15.40
N GLN A 318 6.72 -0.98 -16.24
CA GLN A 318 7.06 -0.68 -17.63
C GLN A 318 8.17 0.36 -17.76
N TYR A 319 8.09 1.46 -16.98
CA TYR A 319 9.10 2.52 -17.04
C TYR A 319 10.48 2.04 -16.61
N SER A 320 10.57 1.17 -15.60
CA SER A 320 11.85 0.58 -15.19
C SER A 320 12.44 -0.35 -16.27
N MET A 321 11.61 -1.16 -16.93
CA MET A 321 12.05 -1.98 -18.06
C MET A 321 12.52 -1.13 -19.25
N GLU A 322 11.83 -0.04 -19.57
CA GLU A 322 12.23 0.89 -20.63
C GLU A 322 13.58 1.53 -20.29
N LYS A 323 13.77 2.01 -19.05
CA LYS A 323 15.05 2.58 -18.63
C LYS A 323 16.19 1.58 -18.67
N PHE A 324 15.95 0.34 -18.25
CA PHE A 324 16.95 -0.72 -18.39
C PHE A 324 17.34 -0.98 -19.84
N ARG A 325 16.35 -1.07 -20.74
CA ARG A 325 16.61 -1.24 -22.17
C ARG A 325 17.39 -0.06 -22.77
N GLU A 326 17.06 1.16 -22.41
CA GLU A 326 17.77 2.36 -22.89
C GLU A 326 19.24 2.36 -22.49
N ILE A 327 19.57 1.86 -21.29
CA ILE A 327 20.91 1.90 -20.71
C ILE A 327 21.76 0.71 -21.17
N TYR A 328 21.18 -0.50 -21.14
CA TYR A 328 21.94 -1.75 -21.25
C TYR A 328 21.76 -2.50 -22.56
N ILE A 329 20.72 -2.20 -23.32
CA ILE A 329 20.46 -2.89 -24.59
C ILE A 329 20.84 -1.99 -25.76
N PRO A 330 21.82 -2.39 -26.62
CA PRO A 330 22.18 -1.63 -27.81
C PRO A 330 21.00 -1.42 -28.75
N ARG A 331 20.87 -0.20 -29.27
CA ARG A 331 19.89 0.09 -30.32
C ARG A 331 20.46 -0.25 -31.69
N ALA A 332 19.59 -0.70 -32.58
CA ALA A 332 19.96 -0.85 -33.98
C ALA A 332 20.40 0.50 -34.54
N TRP A 333 21.43 0.49 -35.40
CA TRP A 333 21.87 1.71 -36.09
C TRP A 333 20.81 2.09 -37.14
N GLU A 334 20.16 3.22 -36.92
CA GLU A 334 19.20 3.81 -37.87
C GLU A 334 19.88 4.86 -38.72
N VAL A 335 20.72 4.43 -39.68
CA VAL A 335 21.21 5.28 -40.75
C VAL A 335 20.63 4.75 -42.05
N TYR A 336 19.74 5.52 -42.66
CA TYR A 336 19.34 5.38 -44.06
C TYR A 336 20.02 6.45 -44.87
#